data_5049d0fff430a6688aac15f2c562bfe6
#
_entry.id   5049d0fff430a6688aac15f2c562bfe6
#
_cell.length_a   1.000
_cell.length_b   1.000
_cell.length_c   1.000
_cell.angle_alpha   90.00
_cell.angle_beta   90.00
_cell.angle_gamma   90.00
#
_symmetry.space_group_name_H-M   'P 1'
#
loop_
_entity.id
_entity.type
_entity.pdbx_description
1 polymer ?
#
loop_
_entity_poly.entity_id
_entity_poly.type
_entity_poly.pdbx_seq_one_letter_code
_entity_poly.pdbx_strand_id
1 'polypeptide(L)'
;MINNKNLVSKYYEMWNSHDFSKAANIFSENLRFHGSLGTDTVGIDEFKEYADMILAAIPNLYHATEIVIEEGPQVAVYVTYSGTHKGKLYEYEATDNRISYSGASFLTIRNEKITDIKVLGDRYSLYNQIKAK
;
A
#
# COMPACT_ATOMS: atom_id res chain seq x y z
N MET A 1 24.52 -2.13 -6.43
CA MET A 1 23.49 -1.15 -6.83
C MET A 1 22.13 -1.82 -6.84
N ILE A 2 21.17 -1.23 -6.14
CA ILE A 2 19.79 -1.75 -6.11
C ILE A 2 19.04 -1.18 -7.31
N ASN A 3 18.42 -2.02 -8.12
CA ASN A 3 17.59 -1.51 -9.21
C ASN A 3 16.20 -1.14 -8.67
N ASN A 4 15.49 -0.33 -9.43
CA ASN A 4 14.21 0.22 -9.00
C ASN A 4 13.16 -0.85 -8.74
N LYS A 5 13.10 -1.90 -9.56
CA LYS A 5 12.14 -2.99 -9.37
C LYS A 5 12.41 -3.76 -8.08
N ASN A 6 13.68 -3.95 -7.72
CA ASN A 6 14.02 -4.62 -6.47
C ASN A 6 13.59 -3.79 -5.27
N LEU A 7 13.74 -2.49 -5.35
CA LEU A 7 13.33 -1.58 -4.27
C LEU A 7 11.81 -1.64 -4.09
N VAL A 8 11.06 -1.66 -5.18
CA VAL A 8 9.61 -1.78 -5.16
C VAL A 8 9.18 -3.14 -4.60
N SER A 9 9.89 -4.20 -4.97
CA SER A 9 9.63 -5.54 -4.43
C SER A 9 9.78 -5.55 -2.90
N LYS A 10 10.80 -4.89 -2.37
CA LYS A 10 11.01 -4.77 -0.92
C LYS A 10 9.89 -3.98 -0.25
N TYR A 11 9.37 -2.97 -0.93
CA TYR A 11 8.23 -2.22 -0.43
C TYR A 11 7.01 -3.13 -0.22
N TYR A 12 6.67 -3.95 -1.22
CA TYR A 12 5.54 -4.86 -1.09
C TYR A 12 5.80 -5.99 -0.10
N GLU A 13 7.07 -6.41 0.05
CA GLU A 13 7.42 -7.37 1.10
C GLU A 13 7.12 -6.82 2.49
N MET A 14 7.37 -5.54 2.72
CA MET A 14 7.03 -4.92 4.01
C MET A 14 5.54 -5.01 4.29
N TRP A 15 4.70 -4.70 3.30
CA TRP A 15 3.26 -4.83 3.46
C TRP A 15 2.86 -6.28 3.75
N ASN A 16 3.38 -7.22 2.98
CA ASN A 16 2.95 -8.62 3.06
C ASN A 16 3.47 -9.33 4.30
N SER A 17 4.63 -8.93 4.81
CA SER A 17 5.17 -9.46 6.06
C SER A 17 4.65 -8.73 7.29
N HIS A 18 3.98 -7.58 7.08
CA HIS A 18 3.52 -6.69 8.14
C HIS A 18 4.68 -6.17 9.01
N ASP A 19 5.85 -6.04 8.41
CA ASP A 19 7.08 -5.61 9.11
C ASP A 19 7.68 -4.41 8.40
N PHE A 20 7.56 -3.23 9.02
CA PHE A 20 8.07 -1.97 8.47
C PHE A 20 9.35 -1.51 9.19
N SER A 21 10.01 -2.41 9.90
CA SER A 21 11.22 -2.06 10.68
C SER A 21 12.36 -1.53 9.79
N LYS A 22 12.38 -1.92 8.51
CA LYS A 22 13.42 -1.50 7.56
C LYS A 22 12.96 -0.38 6.62
N ALA A 23 11.87 0.30 6.96
CA ALA A 23 11.32 1.35 6.09
C ALA A 23 12.33 2.44 5.76
N ALA A 24 13.18 2.82 6.71
CA ALA A 24 14.19 3.86 6.49
C ALA A 24 15.24 3.47 5.45
N ASN A 25 15.41 2.18 5.17
CA ASN A 25 16.32 1.72 4.12
C ASN A 25 15.73 1.85 2.72
N ILE A 26 14.42 1.99 2.64
CA ILE A 26 13.67 1.95 1.38
C ILE A 26 13.09 3.32 1.05
N PHE A 27 12.60 4.03 2.05
CA PHE A 27 11.95 5.34 1.87
C PHE A 27 12.88 6.50 2.11
N SER A 28 12.67 7.57 1.35
CA SER A 28 13.17 8.89 1.72
C SER A 28 12.51 9.31 3.02
N GLU A 29 13.23 10.05 3.87
CA GLU A 29 12.66 10.55 5.12
C GLU A 29 11.48 11.51 4.88
N ASN A 30 11.39 12.09 3.69
CA ASN A 30 10.31 13.00 3.29
C ASN A 30 9.31 12.32 2.36
N LEU A 31 9.16 11.01 2.45
CA LEU A 31 8.24 10.22 1.62
C LEU A 31 6.87 10.90 1.54
N ARG A 32 6.35 11.02 0.31
CA ARG A 32 4.98 11.51 0.07
C ARG A 32 4.16 10.33 -0.42
N PHE A 33 3.13 10.01 0.33
CA PHE A 33 2.29 8.84 0.05
C PHE A 33 0.84 9.26 -0.08
N HIS A 34 0.20 8.82 -1.16
CA HIS A 34 -1.23 8.94 -1.37
C HIS A 34 -1.80 7.53 -1.50
N GLY A 35 -2.55 7.09 -0.49
CA GLY A 35 -3.02 5.72 -0.42
C GLY A 35 -4.26 5.45 -1.25
N SER A 36 -4.58 4.16 -1.42
CA SER A 36 -5.72 3.73 -2.25
C SER A 36 -7.06 4.22 -1.72
N LEU A 37 -7.14 4.60 -0.45
CA LEU A 37 -8.37 5.08 0.17
C LEU A 37 -8.41 6.61 0.29
N GLY A 38 -7.44 7.30 -0.34
CA GLY A 38 -7.44 8.75 -0.40
C GLY A 38 -6.68 9.47 0.71
N THR A 39 -6.03 8.74 1.61
CA THR A 39 -5.27 9.33 2.70
C THR A 39 -3.89 9.76 2.23
N ASP A 40 -3.49 10.98 2.55
CA ASP A 40 -2.16 11.51 2.25
C ASP A 40 -1.31 11.51 3.50
N THR A 41 -0.05 11.08 3.37
CA THR A 41 0.92 11.15 4.46
C THR A 41 2.23 11.76 3.96
N VAL A 42 2.99 12.37 4.87
CA VAL A 42 4.33 12.89 4.59
C VAL A 42 5.27 12.39 5.67
N GLY A 43 6.37 11.78 5.21
CA GLY A 43 7.37 11.20 6.12
C GLY A 43 7.08 9.75 6.47
N ILE A 44 8.10 9.10 7.02
CA ILE A 44 8.03 7.66 7.31
C ILE A 44 7.10 7.37 8.48
N ASP A 45 7.12 8.21 9.51
CA ASP A 45 6.29 7.97 10.70
C ASP A 45 4.80 8.03 10.39
N GLU A 46 4.37 9.02 9.61
CA GLU A 46 2.96 9.12 9.20
C GLU A 46 2.57 7.93 8.31
N PHE A 47 3.48 7.49 7.43
CA PHE A 47 3.21 6.31 6.61
C PHE A 47 2.99 5.08 7.50
N LYS A 48 3.84 4.89 8.53
CA LYS A 48 3.70 3.75 9.44
C LYS A 48 2.39 3.79 10.21
N GLU A 49 1.96 4.98 10.64
CA GLU A 49 0.66 5.15 11.31
C GLU A 49 -0.48 4.73 10.37
N TYR A 50 -0.40 5.13 9.11
CA TYR A 50 -1.38 4.72 8.11
C TYR A 50 -1.38 3.20 7.92
N ALA A 51 -0.19 2.60 7.80
CA ALA A 51 -0.06 1.16 7.63
C ALA A 51 -0.63 0.40 8.84
N ASP A 52 -0.36 0.89 10.05
CA ASP A 52 -0.90 0.28 11.27
C ASP A 52 -2.43 0.31 11.28
N MET A 53 -3.02 1.43 10.87
CA MET A 53 -4.48 1.57 10.80
C MET A 53 -5.08 0.58 9.79
N ILE A 54 -4.47 0.48 8.62
CA ILE A 54 -4.93 -0.44 7.57
C ILE A 54 -4.82 -1.90 8.04
N LEU A 55 -3.68 -2.26 8.65
CA LEU A 55 -3.46 -3.63 9.09
C LEU A 55 -4.28 -3.99 10.33
N ALA A 56 -4.69 -3.00 11.13
CA ALA A 56 -5.66 -3.26 12.20
C ALA A 56 -7.05 -3.56 11.62
N ALA A 57 -7.40 -2.89 10.51
CA ALA A 57 -8.68 -3.12 9.85
C ALA A 57 -8.70 -4.43 9.06
N ILE A 58 -7.58 -4.78 8.43
CA ILE A 58 -7.46 -5.96 7.57
C ILE A 58 -6.17 -6.70 7.95
N PRO A 59 -6.19 -7.49 9.05
CA PRO A 59 -4.95 -8.07 9.59
C PRO A 59 -4.24 -9.05 8.66
N ASN A 60 -4.96 -9.64 7.72
CA ASN A 60 -4.40 -10.57 6.75
C ASN A 60 -4.28 -9.95 5.36
N LEU A 61 -4.15 -8.63 5.28
CA LEU A 61 -4.01 -7.93 4.01
C LEU A 61 -2.81 -8.44 3.23
N TYR A 62 -3.06 -8.78 1.96
CA TYR A 62 -2.02 -9.23 1.04
C TYR A 62 -2.06 -8.39 -0.23
N HIS A 63 -0.88 -7.96 -0.68
CA HIS A 63 -0.69 -7.23 -1.93
C HIS A 63 -0.09 -8.18 -2.96
N ALA A 64 -0.88 -8.56 -3.97
CA ALA A 64 -0.38 -9.35 -5.08
C ALA A 64 0.01 -8.40 -6.21
N THR A 65 1.31 -8.36 -6.53
CA THR A 65 1.81 -7.52 -7.62
C THR A 65 1.71 -8.30 -8.92
N GLU A 66 0.89 -7.85 -9.86
CA GLU A 66 0.60 -8.60 -11.07
C GLU A 66 1.33 -8.09 -12.30
N ILE A 67 1.49 -6.77 -12.41
CA ILE A 67 2.21 -6.14 -13.52
C ILE A 67 3.14 -5.10 -12.93
N VAL A 68 4.41 -5.14 -13.32
CA VAL A 68 5.40 -4.16 -12.87
C VAL A 68 6.08 -3.59 -14.10
N ILE A 69 5.97 -2.27 -14.28
CA ILE A 69 6.53 -1.56 -15.43
C ILE A 69 7.44 -0.46 -14.92
N GLU A 70 8.67 -0.46 -15.38
CA GLU A 70 9.66 0.54 -15.00
C GLU A 70 9.98 1.45 -16.18
N GLU A 71 10.01 2.76 -15.94
CA GLU A 71 10.46 3.74 -16.91
C GLU A 71 11.19 4.87 -16.19
N GLY A 72 12.49 4.99 -16.42
CA GLY A 72 13.30 6.01 -15.73
C GLY A 72 13.19 5.86 -14.22
N PRO A 73 12.93 6.95 -13.50
CA PRO A 73 12.82 6.90 -12.04
C PRO A 73 11.49 6.38 -11.53
N GLN A 74 10.58 5.97 -12.43
CA GLN A 74 9.22 5.59 -12.03
C GLN A 74 8.95 4.12 -12.26
N VAL A 75 8.19 3.53 -11.34
CA VAL A 75 7.72 2.15 -11.46
C VAL A 75 6.21 2.16 -11.25
N ALA A 76 5.48 1.58 -12.19
CA ALA A 76 4.03 1.41 -12.08
C ALA A 76 3.73 -0.05 -11.77
N VAL A 77 2.80 -0.30 -10.84
CA VAL A 77 2.46 -1.64 -10.42
C VAL A 77 0.94 -1.81 -10.40
N TYR A 78 0.46 -2.85 -11.08
CA TYR A 78 -0.92 -3.26 -10.93
C TYR A 78 -1.00 -4.26 -9.77
N VAL A 79 -1.86 -3.96 -8.79
CA VAL A 79 -1.89 -4.69 -7.52
C VAL A 79 -3.30 -5.18 -7.24
N THR A 80 -3.42 -6.40 -6.73
CA THR A 80 -4.67 -6.88 -6.16
C THR A 80 -4.50 -6.98 -4.65
N TYR A 81 -5.39 -6.32 -3.93
CA TYR A 81 -5.42 -6.33 -2.46
C TYR A 81 -6.49 -7.32 -2.01
N SER A 82 -6.16 -8.18 -1.05
CA SER A 82 -7.13 -9.13 -0.52
C SER A 82 -6.96 -9.29 0.98
N GLY A 83 -8.02 -9.67 1.65
CA GLY A 83 -8.01 -9.89 3.08
C GLY A 83 -9.41 -10.01 3.66
N THR A 84 -9.51 -9.88 4.97
CA THR A 84 -10.78 -9.98 5.70
C THR A 84 -10.94 -8.72 6.56
N HIS A 85 -12.09 -8.09 6.47
CA HIS A 85 -12.40 -6.85 7.19
C HIS A 85 -12.71 -7.17 8.66
N LYS A 86 -11.68 -7.20 9.49
CA LYS A 86 -11.77 -7.63 10.90
C LYS A 86 -11.79 -6.47 11.89
N GLY A 87 -11.43 -5.27 11.48
CA GLY A 87 -11.39 -4.10 12.35
C GLY A 87 -11.99 -2.90 11.66
N LYS A 88 -12.17 -1.83 12.42
CA LYS A 88 -12.77 -0.60 11.88
C LYS A 88 -11.91 -0.01 10.77
N LEU A 89 -12.53 0.29 9.63
CA LEU A 89 -11.90 0.97 8.51
C LEU A 89 -12.62 2.30 8.28
N TYR A 90 -12.00 3.40 8.68
CA TYR A 90 -12.63 4.73 8.68
C TYR A 90 -13.98 4.67 9.40
N GLU A 91 -15.07 4.95 8.71
CA GLU A 91 -16.42 4.96 9.29
C GLU A 91 -17.07 3.57 9.35
N TYR A 92 -16.43 2.55 8.76
CA TYR A 92 -17.03 1.22 8.65
C TYR A 92 -16.55 0.30 9.77
N GLU A 93 -17.49 -0.13 10.62
CA GLU A 93 -17.19 -1.12 11.66
C GLU A 93 -16.88 -2.47 11.03
N ALA A 94 -16.17 -3.32 11.77
CA ALA A 94 -15.77 -4.65 11.28
C ALA A 94 -16.97 -5.46 10.79
N THR A 95 -16.85 -6.04 9.60
CA THR A 95 -17.92 -6.84 9.00
C THR A 95 -17.62 -8.32 8.91
N ASP A 96 -16.34 -8.70 9.08
CA ASP A 96 -15.86 -10.07 8.87
C ASP A 96 -15.94 -10.52 7.40
N ASN A 97 -16.24 -9.60 6.49
CA ASN A 97 -16.34 -9.92 5.07
C ASN A 97 -14.98 -10.10 4.44
N ARG A 98 -14.86 -11.08 3.53
CA ARG A 98 -13.69 -11.18 2.66
C ARG A 98 -13.78 -10.07 1.63
N ILE A 99 -12.62 -9.43 1.38
CA ILE A 99 -12.54 -8.37 0.39
C ILE A 99 -11.42 -8.66 -0.60
N SER A 100 -11.61 -8.22 -1.85
CA SER A 100 -10.60 -8.28 -2.88
C SER A 100 -10.86 -7.13 -3.84
N TYR A 101 -9.87 -6.25 -4.03
CA TYR A 101 -10.02 -5.16 -4.98
C TYR A 101 -8.66 -4.82 -5.57
N SER A 102 -8.67 -4.12 -6.70
CA SER A 102 -7.45 -3.82 -7.45
C SER A 102 -7.09 -2.36 -7.35
N GLY A 103 -5.82 -2.09 -7.63
CA GLY A 103 -5.33 -0.72 -7.71
C GLY A 103 -4.08 -0.65 -8.54
N ALA A 104 -3.66 0.57 -8.81
CA ALA A 104 -2.41 0.85 -9.50
C ALA A 104 -1.59 1.79 -8.63
N SER A 105 -0.33 1.45 -8.46
CA SER A 105 0.62 2.26 -7.69
C SER A 105 1.66 2.84 -8.62
N PHE A 106 1.98 4.12 -8.41
CA PHE A 106 3.01 4.82 -9.16
C PHE A 106 4.06 5.28 -8.16
N LEU A 107 5.26 4.68 -8.24
CA LEU A 107 6.32 4.95 -7.29
C LEU A 107 7.44 5.71 -8.00
N THR A 108 7.94 6.76 -7.36
CA THR A 108 9.08 7.53 -7.86
C THR A 108 10.27 7.23 -6.98
N ILE A 109 11.41 6.94 -7.60
CA ILE A 109 12.64 6.56 -6.90
C ILE A 109 13.74 7.52 -7.27
N ARG A 110 14.40 8.11 -6.26
CA ARG A 110 15.53 9.02 -6.45
C ARG A 110 16.59 8.69 -5.40
N ASN A 111 17.85 8.68 -5.83
CA ASN A 111 18.96 8.38 -4.92
C ASN A 111 18.75 7.08 -4.14
N GLU A 112 18.25 6.04 -4.84
CA GLU A 112 18.04 4.71 -4.30
C GLU A 112 17.02 4.66 -3.15
N LYS A 113 16.10 5.64 -3.12
CA LYS A 113 15.01 5.70 -2.13
C LYS A 113 13.70 5.97 -2.84
N ILE A 114 12.61 5.41 -2.31
CA ILE A 114 11.27 5.76 -2.78
C ILE A 114 10.89 7.10 -2.17
N THR A 115 10.63 8.08 -3.03
CA THR A 115 10.32 9.45 -2.59
C THR A 115 8.83 9.75 -2.65
N ASP A 116 8.11 9.11 -3.58
CA ASP A 116 6.68 9.36 -3.79
C ASP A 116 5.98 8.07 -4.15
N ILE A 117 4.79 7.88 -3.60
CA ILE A 117 3.90 6.78 -3.95
C ILE A 117 2.51 7.35 -4.13
N LYS A 118 1.92 7.12 -5.31
CA LYS A 118 0.51 7.46 -5.56
C LYS A 118 -0.23 6.19 -5.88
N VAL A 119 -1.29 5.91 -5.14
CA VAL A 119 -2.09 4.70 -5.35
C VAL A 119 -3.50 5.09 -5.76
N LEU A 120 -3.94 4.53 -6.86
CA LEU A 120 -5.34 4.65 -7.29
C LEU A 120 -5.99 3.29 -7.07
N GLY A 121 -6.96 3.22 -6.15
CA GLY A 121 -7.62 1.97 -5.82
C GLY A 121 -9.08 1.98 -6.23
N ASP A 122 -9.62 0.78 -6.47
CA ASP A 122 -11.03 0.58 -6.80
C ASP A 122 -11.86 0.61 -5.51
N ARG A 123 -12.06 1.82 -4.98
CA ARG A 123 -12.78 2.03 -3.71
C ARG A 123 -14.25 1.62 -3.81
N TYR A 124 -14.83 1.78 -4.97
CA TYR A 124 -16.22 1.41 -5.20
C TYR A 124 -16.41 -0.09 -4.92
N SER A 125 -15.55 -0.92 -5.49
CA SER A 125 -15.61 -2.37 -5.28
C SER A 125 -15.37 -2.72 -3.82
N LEU A 126 -14.37 -2.10 -3.19
CA LEU A 126 -14.06 -2.35 -1.77
C LEU A 126 -15.28 -2.06 -0.88
N TYR A 127 -15.87 -0.87 -1.02
CA TYR A 127 -16.97 -0.48 -0.14
C TYR A 127 -18.23 -1.30 -0.39
N ASN A 128 -18.47 -1.73 -1.63
CA ASN A 128 -19.59 -2.63 -1.91
C ASN A 128 -19.41 -3.98 -1.22
N GLN A 129 -18.17 -4.49 -1.16
CA GLN A 129 -17.89 -5.74 -0.47
C GLN A 129 -18.03 -5.60 1.06
N ILE A 130 -17.62 -4.47 1.61
CA ILE A 130 -17.77 -4.18 3.03
C ILE A 130 -19.25 -4.10 3.40
N LYS A 131 -20.08 -3.50 2.55
CA LYS A 131 -21.49 -3.34 2.81
C LYS A 131 -22.31 -4.59 2.52
N ALA A 132 -21.74 -5.59 1.87
CA ALA A 132 -22.46 -6.82 1.52
C ALA A 132 -22.86 -7.59 2.77
N LYS A 133 -24.04 -8.20 2.71
CA LYS A 133 -24.56 -8.99 3.82
C LYS A 133 -24.45 -10.49 3.56
#